data_9d7aa362fbf96c7ec0e4f370fcffe260
#
_entry.id   9d7aa362fbf96c7ec0e4f370fcffe260
#
_cell.length_a   1.000
_cell.length_b   1.000
_cell.length_c   1.000
_cell.angle_alpha   90.00
_cell.angle_beta   90.00
_cell.angle_gamma   90.00
#
_symmetry.space_group_name_H-M   'P 1'
#
loop_
_entity.id
_entity.type
_entity.pdbx_description
1 polymer ?
#
loop_
_entity_poly.entity_id
_entity_poly.type
_entity_poly.pdbx_seq_one_letter_code
_entity_poly.pdbx_strand_id
1 'polypeptide(L)'
;DSLYVKMNERGKQLTTFENWKARFIKFLADQFNGDKYQYAEDDRKNYSDIKEYFVQSIEHQWSDIFWSYALDSWQKMDEKQREEKPYPVIDEYFERYIEYIHELHFYLKNPKINGSDVKTSDFTNKFSQQTATYSDISYLSLLFRSLDVFDNIRKANGSIESFFNNVFYYGDTYEKDKVRLFTDKVPSDLLAYCISNKREDRLVTIQILLYSIILYCQEN
;
A
#
# COMPACT_ATOMS: atom_id res chain seq x y z
N ASP A 1 -3.67 3.42 -24.35
CA ASP A 1 -2.75 2.87 -25.38
C ASP A 1 -1.50 3.73 -25.61
N SER A 2 -1.57 5.09 -25.50
CA SER A 2 -0.41 5.93 -25.86
C SER A 2 0.78 5.87 -24.89
N LEU A 3 0.55 5.68 -23.58
CA LEU A 3 1.64 5.61 -22.59
C LEU A 3 2.40 4.29 -22.72
N TYR A 4 1.68 3.20 -22.88
CA TYR A 4 2.23 1.85 -23.05
C TYR A 4 3.10 1.76 -24.33
N VAL A 5 2.65 2.35 -25.41
CA VAL A 5 3.39 2.42 -26.70
C VAL A 5 4.65 3.27 -26.54
N LYS A 6 4.55 4.47 -25.93
CA LYS A 6 5.69 5.38 -25.72
C LYS A 6 6.77 4.81 -24.80
N MET A 7 6.43 3.99 -23.82
CA MET A 7 7.42 3.34 -22.94
C MET A 7 8.13 2.18 -23.65
N ASN A 8 7.41 1.40 -24.46
CA ASN A 8 8.00 0.35 -25.28
C ASN A 8 8.89 0.88 -26.40
N GLU A 9 8.58 2.05 -26.98
CA GLU A 9 9.41 2.71 -27.98
C GLU A 9 10.80 3.11 -27.46
N ARG A 10 10.97 3.27 -26.14
CA ARG A 10 12.27 3.55 -25.51
C ARG A 10 13.11 2.30 -25.19
N GLY A 11 12.65 1.10 -25.53
CA GLY A 11 13.37 -0.16 -25.32
C GLY A 11 13.55 -0.59 -23.87
N LYS A 12 12.94 0.10 -22.91
CA LYS A 12 12.96 -0.28 -21.48
C LYS A 12 11.75 -1.17 -21.19
N GLN A 13 12.02 -2.39 -20.71
CA GLN A 13 10.94 -3.28 -20.26
C GLN A 13 10.22 -2.66 -19.07
N LEU A 14 8.88 -2.78 -19.07
CA LEU A 14 8.06 -2.37 -17.93
C LEU A 14 8.37 -3.24 -16.72
N THR A 15 8.40 -2.63 -15.54
CA THR A 15 8.50 -3.37 -14.28
C THR A 15 7.25 -4.20 -14.02
N THR A 16 7.31 -5.12 -13.07
CA THR A 16 6.14 -5.91 -12.64
C THR A 16 5.01 -4.99 -12.19
N PHE A 17 5.34 -3.95 -11.42
CA PHE A 17 4.39 -2.96 -10.94
C PHE A 17 3.77 -2.14 -12.07
N GLU A 18 4.57 -1.64 -13.02
CA GLU A 18 4.06 -0.89 -14.19
C GLU A 18 3.11 -1.75 -15.04
N ASN A 19 3.45 -3.03 -15.24
CA ASN A 19 2.57 -3.99 -15.92
C ASN A 19 1.26 -4.20 -15.14
N TRP A 20 1.34 -4.37 -13.81
CA TRP A 20 0.17 -4.50 -12.96
C TRP A 20 -0.69 -3.23 -13.03
N LYS A 21 -0.11 -2.05 -12.88
CA LYS A 21 -0.79 -0.75 -12.96
C LYS A 21 -1.55 -0.60 -14.27
N ALA A 22 -0.92 -0.89 -15.40
CA ALA A 22 -1.55 -0.79 -16.71
C ALA A 22 -2.77 -1.73 -16.86
N ARG A 23 -2.64 -2.98 -16.37
CA ARG A 23 -3.74 -3.96 -16.40
C ARG A 23 -4.86 -3.57 -15.45
N PHE A 24 -4.53 -3.05 -14.29
CA PHE A 24 -5.51 -2.61 -13.30
C PHE A 24 -6.31 -1.40 -13.79
N ILE A 25 -5.66 -0.41 -14.42
CA ILE A 25 -6.33 0.73 -15.07
C ILE A 25 -7.32 0.25 -16.13
N LYS A 26 -6.88 -0.69 -16.98
CA LYS A 26 -7.77 -1.29 -18.00
C LYS A 26 -8.95 -2.01 -17.35
N PHE A 27 -8.69 -2.81 -16.30
CA PHE A 27 -9.74 -3.51 -15.57
C PHE A 27 -10.76 -2.53 -14.97
N LEU A 28 -10.32 -1.44 -14.34
CA LEU A 28 -11.23 -0.42 -13.79
C LEU A 28 -12.06 0.22 -14.89
N ALA A 29 -11.46 0.51 -16.05
CA ALA A 29 -12.20 1.07 -17.20
C ALA A 29 -13.26 0.10 -17.75
N ASP A 30 -12.95 -1.19 -17.80
CA ASP A 30 -13.84 -2.21 -18.35
C ASP A 30 -15.00 -2.57 -17.41
N GLN A 31 -14.74 -2.60 -16.07
CA GLN A 31 -15.71 -3.05 -15.08
C GLN A 31 -16.52 -1.93 -14.43
N PHE A 32 -15.95 -0.73 -14.31
CA PHE A 32 -16.53 0.39 -13.58
C PHE A 32 -16.65 1.65 -14.47
N ASN A 33 -16.91 1.47 -15.76
CA ASN A 33 -17.03 2.56 -16.71
C ASN A 33 -18.19 3.49 -16.34
N GLY A 34 -17.85 4.70 -15.90
CA GLY A 34 -18.83 5.71 -15.48
C GLY A 34 -19.36 5.54 -14.06
N ASP A 35 -18.93 4.52 -13.32
CA ASP A 35 -19.27 4.37 -11.91
C ASP A 35 -18.52 5.42 -11.09
N LYS A 36 -19.27 6.28 -10.42
CA LYS A 36 -18.70 7.26 -9.50
C LYS A 36 -18.18 6.55 -8.27
N TYR A 37 -16.91 6.77 -7.97
CA TYR A 37 -16.37 6.39 -6.67
C TYR A 37 -16.85 7.41 -5.64
N GLN A 38 -17.89 7.04 -4.89
CA GLN A 38 -18.35 7.82 -3.76
C GLN A 38 -17.48 7.48 -2.55
N TYR A 39 -16.69 8.42 -2.12
CA TYR A 39 -16.12 8.40 -0.78
C TYR A 39 -17.30 8.57 0.17
N ALA A 40 -17.57 7.58 1.04
CA ALA A 40 -18.82 7.43 1.76
C ALA A 40 -19.19 8.60 2.68
N GLU A 41 -18.32 9.59 2.92
CA GLU A 41 -18.56 10.64 3.91
C GLU A 41 -18.06 12.05 3.54
N ASP A 42 -17.32 12.23 2.44
CA ASP A 42 -16.88 13.55 2.02
C ASP A 42 -17.48 13.93 0.66
N ASP A 43 -18.64 14.58 0.69
CA ASP A 43 -19.35 15.13 -0.48
C ASP A 43 -18.48 16.08 -1.34
N ARG A 44 -17.30 16.48 -0.85
CA ARG A 44 -16.39 17.39 -1.53
C ARG A 44 -15.43 16.71 -2.51
N LYS A 45 -15.34 15.36 -2.49
CA LYS A 45 -14.48 14.59 -3.38
C LYS A 45 -15.32 13.74 -4.34
N ASN A 46 -16.15 14.39 -5.15
CA ASN A 46 -16.83 13.73 -6.27
C ASN A 46 -15.82 13.51 -7.41
N TYR A 47 -15.14 12.36 -7.42
CA TYR A 47 -14.39 11.94 -8.60
C TYR A 47 -15.36 11.48 -9.67
N SER A 48 -15.06 11.83 -10.92
CA SER A 48 -15.93 11.55 -12.05
C SER A 48 -16.06 10.04 -12.30
N ASP A 49 -15.00 9.24 -12.04
CA ASP A 49 -15.06 7.79 -12.07
C ASP A 49 -13.91 7.17 -11.23
N ILE A 50 -14.04 5.88 -10.87
CA ILE A 50 -13.09 5.10 -10.08
C ILE A 50 -11.71 5.02 -10.75
N LYS A 51 -11.68 4.87 -12.07
CA LYS A 51 -10.43 4.78 -12.83
C LYS A 51 -9.66 6.11 -12.79
N GLU A 52 -10.36 7.23 -13.00
CA GLU A 52 -9.73 8.55 -12.96
C GLU A 52 -9.15 8.84 -11.58
N TYR A 53 -9.90 8.52 -10.53
CA TYR A 53 -9.42 8.62 -9.16
C TYR A 53 -8.13 7.83 -8.94
N PHE A 54 -8.11 6.56 -9.34
CA PHE A 54 -6.94 5.70 -9.22
C PHE A 54 -5.73 6.27 -9.97
N VAL A 55 -5.92 6.68 -11.24
CA VAL A 55 -4.82 7.20 -12.07
C VAL A 55 -4.22 8.46 -11.47
N GLN A 56 -5.05 9.40 -11.04
CA GLN A 56 -4.57 10.64 -10.43
C GLN A 56 -3.86 10.38 -9.10
N SER A 57 -4.44 9.53 -8.25
CA SER A 57 -3.89 9.27 -6.92
C SER A 57 -2.57 8.50 -6.97
N ILE A 58 -2.45 7.48 -7.84
CA ILE A 58 -1.23 6.67 -7.93
C ILE A 58 -0.07 7.42 -8.58
N GLU A 59 -0.35 8.40 -9.44
CA GLU A 59 0.68 9.21 -10.08
C GLU A 59 1.19 10.36 -9.19
N HIS A 60 0.49 10.66 -8.11
CA HIS A 60 0.79 11.79 -7.23
C HIS A 60 0.85 11.35 -5.75
N GLN A 61 -0.23 11.58 -5.02
CA GLN A 61 -0.28 11.50 -3.56
C GLN A 61 0.08 10.11 -3.00
N TRP A 62 -0.29 9.02 -3.68
CA TRP A 62 0.04 7.68 -3.21
C TRP A 62 1.50 7.30 -3.51
N SER A 63 2.07 7.80 -4.60
CA SER A 63 3.51 7.62 -4.88
C SER A 63 4.37 8.33 -3.83
N ASP A 64 3.94 9.48 -3.35
CA ASP A 64 4.63 10.23 -2.31
C ASP A 64 4.72 9.46 -0.97
N ILE A 65 3.72 8.60 -0.67
CA ILE A 65 3.75 7.75 0.54
C ILE A 65 5.01 6.88 0.55
N PHE A 66 5.32 6.25 -0.58
CA PHE A 66 6.40 5.27 -0.70
C PHE A 66 7.74 5.89 -1.07
N TRP A 67 7.73 7.13 -1.58
CA TRP A 67 8.94 7.82 -2.02
C TRP A 67 9.96 8.01 -0.90
N SER A 68 9.52 8.38 0.30
CA SER A 68 10.42 8.58 1.45
C SER A 68 11.15 7.28 1.83
N TYR A 69 10.46 6.15 1.83
CA TYR A 69 11.05 4.84 2.11
C TYR A 69 12.03 4.38 1.03
N ALA A 70 11.67 4.61 -0.24
CA ALA A 70 12.55 4.30 -1.37
C ALA A 70 13.81 5.15 -1.34
N LEU A 71 13.69 6.44 -1.06
CA LEU A 71 14.82 7.37 -0.98
C LEU A 71 15.74 7.02 0.20
N ASP A 72 15.20 6.76 1.40
CA ASP A 72 15.98 6.36 2.56
C ASP A 72 16.75 5.04 2.31
N SER A 73 16.08 4.05 1.71
CA SER A 73 16.73 2.81 1.33
C SER A 73 17.83 3.02 0.29
N TRP A 74 17.58 3.85 -0.72
CA TRP A 74 18.55 4.16 -1.77
C TRP A 74 19.76 4.92 -1.22
N GLN A 75 19.57 5.84 -0.28
CA GLN A 75 20.66 6.59 0.36
C GLN A 75 21.57 5.69 1.20
N LYS A 76 21.08 4.60 1.74
CA LYS A 76 21.84 3.60 2.51
C LYS A 76 22.62 2.61 1.62
N MET A 77 22.39 2.60 0.32
CA MET A 77 23.11 1.74 -0.64
C MET A 77 24.56 2.18 -0.78
N ASP A 78 25.46 1.21 -0.99
CA ASP A 78 26.83 1.49 -1.38
C ASP A 78 26.94 1.97 -2.84
N GLU A 79 28.13 2.42 -3.25
CA GLU A 79 28.36 2.99 -4.58
C GLU A 79 28.02 1.98 -5.71
N LYS A 80 28.42 0.73 -5.55
CA LYS A 80 28.14 -0.32 -6.54
C LYS A 80 26.65 -0.59 -6.69
N GLN A 81 25.92 -0.64 -5.58
CA GLN A 81 24.46 -0.81 -5.59
C GLN A 81 23.74 0.37 -6.25
N ARG A 82 24.26 1.61 -6.06
CA ARG A 82 23.72 2.80 -6.72
C ARG A 82 24.03 2.86 -8.21
N GLU A 83 25.16 2.30 -8.66
CA GLU A 83 25.42 2.17 -10.09
C GLU A 83 24.40 1.24 -10.78
N GLU A 84 24.00 0.15 -10.11
CA GLU A 84 22.95 -0.76 -10.60
C GLU A 84 21.54 -0.16 -10.50
N LYS A 85 21.29 0.67 -9.48
CA LYS A 85 20.01 1.35 -9.23
C LYS A 85 20.26 2.86 -9.10
N PRO A 86 20.35 3.60 -10.21
CA PRO A 86 20.79 4.99 -10.22
C PRO A 86 19.80 5.98 -9.59
N TYR A 87 18.59 5.53 -9.25
CA TYR A 87 17.55 6.33 -8.61
C TYR A 87 16.67 5.47 -7.69
N PRO A 88 16.00 6.09 -6.71
CA PRO A 88 15.04 5.39 -5.86
C PRO A 88 13.89 4.80 -6.69
N VAL A 89 13.43 3.60 -6.33
CA VAL A 89 12.32 2.89 -7.00
C VAL A 89 11.24 2.54 -5.98
N ILE A 90 10.01 2.97 -6.22
CA ILE A 90 8.88 2.75 -5.32
C ILE A 90 8.09 1.47 -5.60
N ASP A 91 8.34 0.83 -6.74
CA ASP A 91 7.54 -0.29 -7.26
C ASP A 91 7.40 -1.42 -6.25
N GLU A 92 8.52 -1.85 -5.65
CA GLU A 92 8.57 -2.95 -4.69
C GLU A 92 7.75 -2.65 -3.42
N TYR A 93 7.73 -1.41 -2.97
CA TYR A 93 6.94 -0.98 -1.81
C TYR A 93 5.45 -1.01 -2.12
N PHE A 94 5.05 -0.55 -3.31
CA PHE A 94 3.67 -0.66 -3.77
C PHE A 94 3.22 -2.11 -3.90
N GLU A 95 4.02 -2.97 -4.52
CA GLU A 95 3.72 -4.39 -4.67
C GLU A 95 3.45 -5.04 -3.31
N ARG A 96 4.34 -4.82 -2.34
CA ARG A 96 4.19 -5.35 -0.98
C ARG A 96 2.99 -4.78 -0.24
N TYR A 97 2.66 -3.51 -0.47
CA TYR A 97 1.47 -2.91 0.10
C TYR A 97 0.18 -3.52 -0.48
N ILE A 98 0.11 -3.67 -1.79
CA ILE A 98 -1.01 -4.32 -2.47
C ILE A 98 -1.18 -5.77 -1.98
N GLU A 99 -0.07 -6.49 -1.82
CA GLU A 99 -0.06 -7.84 -1.25
C GLU A 99 -0.62 -7.87 0.18
N TYR A 100 -0.22 -6.90 1.01
CA TYR A 100 -0.74 -6.76 2.37
C TYR A 100 -2.26 -6.52 2.38
N ILE A 101 -2.75 -5.59 1.58
CA ILE A 101 -4.19 -5.29 1.47
C ILE A 101 -4.97 -6.49 0.93
N HIS A 102 -4.38 -7.21 -0.01
CA HIS A 102 -5.00 -8.42 -0.57
C HIS A 102 -5.16 -9.51 0.48
N GLU A 103 -4.11 -9.78 1.25
CA GLU A 103 -4.13 -10.73 2.36
C GLU A 103 -5.14 -10.32 3.43
N LEU A 104 -5.15 -9.06 3.81
CA LEU A 104 -6.10 -8.52 4.78
C LEU A 104 -7.54 -8.70 4.31
N HIS A 105 -7.85 -8.33 3.07
CA HIS A 105 -9.19 -8.51 2.50
C HIS A 105 -9.62 -9.98 2.48
N PHE A 106 -8.69 -10.89 2.13
CA PHE A 106 -8.96 -12.32 2.16
C PHE A 106 -9.37 -12.79 3.56
N TYR A 107 -8.65 -12.42 4.61
CA TYR A 107 -9.00 -12.78 5.99
C TYR A 107 -10.32 -12.15 6.45
N LEU A 108 -10.59 -10.92 6.07
CA LEU A 108 -11.88 -10.26 6.38
C LEU A 108 -13.08 -10.99 5.76
N LYS A 109 -12.89 -11.55 4.56
CA LYS A 109 -13.94 -12.35 3.89
C LYS A 109 -14.04 -13.79 4.42
N ASN A 110 -12.98 -14.32 5.01
CA ASN A 110 -12.88 -15.72 5.46
C ASN A 110 -12.49 -15.81 6.95
N PRO A 111 -13.30 -15.29 7.88
CA PRO A 111 -12.91 -15.15 9.30
C PRO A 111 -12.72 -16.47 10.04
N LYS A 112 -13.14 -17.60 9.45
CA LYS A 112 -13.02 -18.94 10.05
C LYS A 112 -11.84 -19.75 9.50
N ILE A 113 -11.07 -19.20 8.57
CA ILE A 113 -9.94 -19.92 7.99
C ILE A 113 -8.74 -19.90 8.94
N ASN A 114 -8.08 -21.05 9.11
CA ASN A 114 -6.82 -21.08 9.85
C ASN A 114 -5.68 -20.59 8.96
N GLY A 115 -4.81 -19.73 9.50
CA GLY A 115 -3.68 -19.19 8.75
C GLY A 115 -2.73 -20.26 8.18
N SER A 116 -2.65 -21.44 8.83
CA SER A 116 -1.89 -22.61 8.37
C SER A 116 -2.45 -23.23 7.07
N ASP A 117 -3.71 -23.00 6.76
CA ASP A 117 -4.38 -23.59 5.60
C ASP A 117 -4.24 -22.70 4.36
N VAL A 118 -3.71 -21.49 4.53
CA VAL A 118 -3.55 -20.50 3.48
C VAL A 118 -2.18 -20.62 2.83
N LYS A 119 -2.16 -20.90 1.54
CA LYS A 119 -0.91 -21.03 0.77
C LYS A 119 -0.46 -19.67 0.26
N THR A 120 0.86 -19.46 0.15
CA THR A 120 1.44 -18.26 -0.47
C THR A 120 0.92 -18.03 -1.89
N SER A 121 0.61 -19.12 -2.63
CA SER A 121 -0.01 -19.05 -3.96
C SER A 121 -1.37 -18.35 -3.98
N ASP A 122 -2.07 -18.31 -2.85
CA ASP A 122 -3.39 -17.69 -2.74
C ASP A 122 -3.31 -16.15 -2.78
N PHE A 123 -2.11 -15.61 -2.56
CA PHE A 123 -1.82 -14.17 -2.55
C PHE A 123 -0.86 -13.72 -3.66
N THR A 124 -0.54 -14.61 -4.61
CA THR A 124 0.36 -14.22 -5.69
C THR A 124 -0.26 -13.14 -6.57
N ASN A 125 0.51 -12.09 -6.83
CA ASN A 125 0.15 -10.93 -7.66
C ASN A 125 -0.05 -11.24 -9.15
N LYS A 126 -0.51 -12.44 -9.50
CA LYS A 126 -0.92 -12.74 -10.87
C LYS A 126 -2.29 -12.13 -11.11
N PHE A 127 -2.33 -11.02 -11.82
CA PHE A 127 -3.57 -10.29 -12.15
C PHE A 127 -4.70 -11.21 -12.60
N SER A 128 -4.42 -12.24 -13.38
CA SER A 128 -5.40 -13.20 -13.84
C SER A 128 -6.05 -14.06 -12.73
N GLN A 129 -5.39 -14.22 -11.60
CA GLN A 129 -5.91 -14.95 -10.44
C GLN A 129 -6.68 -14.05 -9.47
N GLN A 130 -6.51 -12.73 -9.59
CA GLN A 130 -7.03 -11.73 -8.65
C GLN A 130 -8.23 -10.97 -9.21
N THR A 131 -8.63 -11.21 -10.46
CA THR A 131 -9.72 -10.48 -11.12
C THR A 131 -11.02 -10.50 -10.31
N ALA A 132 -11.33 -11.62 -9.67
CA ALA A 132 -12.51 -11.75 -8.82
C ALA A 132 -12.42 -10.87 -7.55
N THR A 133 -11.23 -10.69 -6.99
CA THR A 133 -11.00 -9.81 -5.83
C THR A 133 -11.08 -8.35 -6.23
N TYR A 134 -10.52 -7.97 -7.37
CA TYR A 134 -10.57 -6.58 -7.85
C TYR A 134 -11.98 -6.12 -8.24
N SER A 135 -12.85 -7.03 -8.65
CA SER A 135 -14.27 -6.71 -8.89
C SER A 135 -15.09 -6.54 -7.59
N ASP A 136 -14.53 -6.91 -6.43
CA ASP A 136 -15.15 -6.63 -5.13
C ASP A 136 -14.93 -5.17 -4.73
N ILE A 137 -16.00 -4.40 -4.70
CA ILE A 137 -15.95 -2.98 -4.32
C ILE A 137 -15.40 -2.79 -2.89
N SER A 138 -15.56 -3.77 -2.01
CA SER A 138 -15.00 -3.70 -0.65
C SER A 138 -13.48 -3.79 -0.65
N TYR A 139 -12.88 -4.53 -1.60
CA TYR A 139 -11.44 -4.55 -1.79
C TYR A 139 -10.92 -3.21 -2.30
N LEU A 140 -11.58 -2.67 -3.34
CA LEU A 140 -11.19 -1.35 -3.88
C LEU A 140 -11.31 -0.26 -2.82
N SER A 141 -12.39 -0.28 -2.06
CA SER A 141 -12.60 0.65 -0.95
C SER A 141 -11.49 0.53 0.11
N LEU A 142 -11.14 -0.69 0.50
CA LEU A 142 -10.06 -0.93 1.46
C LEU A 142 -8.72 -0.42 0.94
N LEU A 143 -8.36 -0.74 -0.31
CA LEU A 143 -7.10 -0.31 -0.93
C LEU A 143 -7.01 1.22 -1.01
N PHE A 144 -8.03 1.87 -1.55
CA PHE A 144 -7.99 3.30 -1.81
C PHE A 144 -8.06 4.11 -0.50
N ARG A 145 -8.99 3.78 0.38
CA ARG A 145 -9.13 4.48 1.66
C ARG A 145 -7.90 4.35 2.54
N SER A 146 -7.28 3.17 2.57
CA SER A 146 -6.07 2.99 3.38
C SER A 146 -4.89 3.81 2.84
N LEU A 147 -4.74 3.94 1.53
CA LEU A 147 -3.75 4.82 0.92
C LEU A 147 -4.03 6.30 1.22
N ASP A 148 -5.29 6.72 1.16
CA ASP A 148 -5.68 8.09 1.51
C ASP A 148 -5.43 8.41 2.99
N VAL A 149 -5.66 7.44 3.90
CA VAL A 149 -5.31 7.59 5.31
C VAL A 149 -3.83 7.86 5.48
N PHE A 150 -2.95 7.10 4.82
CA PHE A 150 -1.52 7.33 4.93
C PHE A 150 -1.07 8.65 4.30
N ASP A 151 -1.69 9.07 3.21
CA ASP A 151 -1.41 10.39 2.64
C ASP A 151 -1.83 11.52 3.60
N ASN A 152 -2.99 11.39 4.24
CA ASN A 152 -3.46 12.34 5.25
C ASN A 152 -2.54 12.36 6.48
N ILE A 153 -2.13 11.19 6.99
CA ILE A 153 -1.16 11.07 8.08
C ILE A 153 0.15 11.77 7.71
N ARG A 154 0.69 11.51 6.52
CA ARG A 154 1.91 12.14 6.00
C ARG A 154 1.79 13.67 5.97
N LYS A 155 0.69 14.18 5.44
CA LYS A 155 0.45 15.63 5.34
C LYS A 155 0.28 16.30 6.70
N ALA A 156 -0.41 15.64 7.63
CA ALA A 156 -0.68 16.19 8.96
C ALA A 156 0.54 16.16 9.88
N ASN A 157 1.44 15.16 9.73
CA ASN A 157 2.56 14.93 10.66
C ASN A 157 3.94 15.18 10.04
N GLY A 158 4.01 15.61 8.77
CA GLY A 158 5.25 15.78 8.01
C GLY A 158 5.80 14.46 7.46
N SER A 159 5.61 13.33 8.15
CA SER A 159 5.92 11.98 7.68
C SER A 159 5.07 10.93 8.39
N ILE A 160 4.98 9.75 7.80
CA ILE A 160 4.32 8.59 8.43
C ILE A 160 5.16 8.09 9.62
N GLU A 161 6.48 8.07 9.49
CA GLU A 161 7.40 7.73 10.58
C GLU A 161 7.19 8.62 11.81
N SER A 162 7.07 9.95 11.61
CA SER A 162 6.79 10.89 12.70
C SER A 162 5.49 10.59 13.41
N PHE A 163 4.44 10.25 12.69
CA PHE A 163 3.17 9.82 13.27
C PHE A 163 3.37 8.59 14.17
N PHE A 164 3.97 7.52 13.65
CA PHE A 164 4.16 6.30 14.41
C PHE A 164 5.08 6.51 15.62
N ASN A 165 6.13 7.30 15.50
CA ASN A 165 7.02 7.64 16.62
C ASN A 165 6.32 8.47 17.70
N ASN A 166 5.26 9.20 17.35
CA ASN A 166 4.44 9.91 18.32
C ASN A 166 3.40 9.01 19.00
N VAL A 167 2.99 7.92 18.35
CA VAL A 167 1.97 6.99 18.88
C VAL A 167 2.60 5.86 19.68
N PHE A 168 3.78 5.38 19.29
CA PHE A 168 4.42 4.20 19.87
C PHE A 168 5.76 4.49 20.51
N TYR A 169 6.13 3.67 21.49
CA TYR A 169 7.46 3.64 22.08
C TYR A 169 7.91 2.23 22.43
N TYR A 170 9.22 2.06 22.64
CA TYR A 170 9.86 0.85 23.15
C TYR A 170 10.60 1.14 24.44
N GLY A 171 10.92 0.09 25.19
CA GLY A 171 11.70 0.18 26.40
C GLY A 171 10.86 0.15 27.67
N ASP A 172 11.54 0.28 28.82
CA ASP A 172 10.95 0.12 30.15
C ASP A 172 10.48 1.44 30.77
N THR A 173 10.94 2.57 30.23
CA THR A 173 10.53 3.89 30.72
C THR A 173 9.20 4.26 30.06
N TYR A 174 8.19 4.50 30.89
CA TYR A 174 6.88 4.94 30.42
C TYR A 174 6.99 6.31 29.71
N GLU A 175 6.48 6.36 28.47
CA GLU A 175 6.30 7.59 27.74
C GLU A 175 4.80 7.98 27.77
N LYS A 176 4.54 9.16 28.35
CA LYS A 176 3.18 9.67 28.45
C LYS A 176 2.55 9.84 27.07
N ASP A 177 1.26 9.50 26.98
CA ASP A 177 0.43 9.62 25.78
C ASP A 177 0.86 8.75 24.59
N LYS A 178 1.74 7.76 24.83
CA LYS A 178 2.15 6.79 23.82
C LYS A 178 1.83 5.35 24.22
N VAL A 179 1.66 4.49 23.24
CA VAL A 179 1.42 3.06 23.39
C VAL A 179 2.74 2.30 23.33
N ARG A 180 3.01 1.47 24.37
CA ARG A 180 4.19 0.61 24.39
C ARG A 180 4.01 -0.55 23.43
N LEU A 181 4.95 -0.74 22.51
CA LEU A 181 5.06 -1.95 21.70
C LEU A 181 5.81 -3.05 22.45
N PHE A 182 5.38 -4.30 22.26
CA PHE A 182 5.89 -5.46 23.00
C PHE A 182 7.25 -5.96 22.53
N THR A 183 7.75 -5.47 21.41
CA THR A 183 9.02 -5.95 20.84
C THR A 183 9.76 -4.82 20.13
N ASP A 184 11.05 -4.74 20.37
CA ASP A 184 12.01 -3.88 19.68
C ASP A 184 12.45 -4.42 18.30
N LYS A 185 12.01 -5.64 17.96
CA LYS A 185 12.31 -6.27 16.66
C LYS A 185 11.49 -5.72 15.50
N VAL A 186 10.44 -4.97 15.80
CA VAL A 186 9.58 -4.33 14.82
C VAL A 186 9.79 -2.82 14.93
N PRO A 187 10.04 -2.11 13.83
CA PRO A 187 10.14 -0.65 13.87
C PRO A 187 8.83 -0.04 14.35
N SER A 188 8.90 1.13 14.98
CA SER A 188 7.70 1.89 15.38
C SER A 188 6.81 2.20 14.18
N ASP A 189 7.40 2.49 13.03
CA ASP A 189 6.68 2.64 11.76
C ASP A 189 6.18 1.28 11.25
N LEU A 190 4.90 1.00 11.52
CA LEU A 190 4.27 -0.27 11.15
C LEU A 190 4.04 -0.38 9.63
N LEU A 191 3.89 0.74 8.93
CA LEU A 191 3.81 0.73 7.47
C LEU A 191 5.16 0.32 6.88
N ALA A 192 6.26 0.94 7.33
CA ALA A 192 7.62 0.55 6.93
C ALA A 192 7.85 -0.95 7.15
N TYR A 193 7.42 -1.49 8.29
CA TYR A 193 7.52 -2.93 8.55
C TYR A 193 6.78 -3.77 7.50
N CYS A 194 5.54 -3.41 7.17
CA CYS A 194 4.72 -4.18 6.22
C CYS A 194 5.25 -4.10 4.79
N ILE A 195 5.76 -2.95 4.35
CA ILE A 195 6.25 -2.76 2.98
C ILE A 195 7.71 -3.15 2.76
N SER A 196 8.50 -3.31 3.83
CA SER A 196 9.91 -3.74 3.74
C SER A 196 10.08 -5.25 3.86
N ASN A 197 9.12 -5.95 4.46
CA ASN A 197 9.18 -7.40 4.64
C ASN A 197 8.31 -8.13 3.60
N LYS A 198 8.82 -9.29 3.15
CA LYS A 198 8.00 -10.22 2.38
C LYS A 198 6.88 -10.77 3.26
N ARG A 199 5.83 -11.28 2.62
CA ARG A 199 4.65 -11.80 3.30
C ARG A 199 4.99 -12.81 4.40
N GLU A 200 5.82 -13.79 4.08
CA GLU A 200 6.24 -14.87 4.99
C GLU A 200 6.98 -14.39 6.24
N ASP A 201 7.57 -13.19 6.18
CA ASP A 201 8.35 -12.60 7.28
C ASP A 201 7.49 -11.64 8.14
N ARG A 202 6.25 -11.37 7.74
CA ARG A 202 5.38 -10.44 8.46
C ARG A 202 4.69 -11.11 9.64
N LEU A 203 4.73 -10.47 10.79
CA LEU A 203 3.95 -10.89 11.96
C LEU A 203 2.48 -10.49 11.79
N VAL A 204 1.57 -11.45 11.87
CA VAL A 204 0.12 -11.23 11.75
C VAL A 204 -0.39 -10.19 12.76
N THR A 205 0.13 -10.19 13.98
CA THR A 205 -0.23 -9.21 15.01
C THR A 205 0.07 -7.77 14.58
N ILE A 206 1.18 -7.55 13.85
CA ILE A 206 1.56 -6.22 13.35
C ILE A 206 0.66 -5.81 12.20
N GLN A 207 0.31 -6.74 11.33
CA GLN A 207 -0.65 -6.49 10.23
C GLN A 207 -2.03 -6.09 10.77
N ILE A 208 -2.51 -6.78 11.83
CA ILE A 208 -3.78 -6.45 12.48
C ILE A 208 -3.71 -5.08 13.17
N LEU A 209 -2.59 -4.79 13.83
CA LEU A 209 -2.41 -3.49 14.49
C LEU A 209 -2.41 -2.35 13.47
N LEU A 210 -1.69 -2.51 12.34
CA LEU A 210 -1.69 -1.54 11.26
C LEU A 210 -3.10 -1.33 10.70
N TYR A 211 -3.85 -2.40 10.49
CA TYR A 211 -5.24 -2.31 10.05
C TYR A 211 -6.14 -1.56 11.05
N SER A 212 -5.97 -1.84 12.35
CA SER A 212 -6.74 -1.15 13.40
C SER A 212 -6.47 0.36 13.40
N ILE A 213 -5.22 0.77 13.12
CA ILE A 213 -4.86 2.19 12.98
C ILE A 213 -5.50 2.79 11.72
N ILE A 214 -5.48 2.08 10.60
CA ILE A 214 -6.16 2.53 9.38
C ILE A 214 -7.64 2.80 9.67
N LEU A 215 -8.34 1.87 10.32
CA LEU A 215 -9.75 2.05 10.68
C LEU A 215 -9.97 3.24 11.61
N TYR A 216 -9.15 3.35 12.66
CA TYR A 216 -9.24 4.47 13.61
C TYR A 216 -9.07 5.83 12.91
N CYS A 217 -8.09 5.94 12.01
CA CYS A 217 -7.82 7.18 11.27
C CYS A 217 -8.84 7.44 10.13
N GLN A 218 -9.67 6.48 9.77
CA GLN A 218 -10.78 6.70 8.83
C GLN A 218 -12.01 7.36 9.50
N GLU A 219 -12.17 7.11 10.79
CA GLU A 219 -13.34 7.58 11.56
C GLU A 219 -13.10 8.92 12.25
N ASN A 220 -11.86 9.38 12.35
CA ASN A 220 -11.45 10.62 13.04
C ASN A 220 -10.67 11.56 12.12
#